data_f8c6d9eadd8bc63b42c216f76cc38470
#
_entry.id   f8c6d9eadd8bc63b42c216f76cc38470
#
_cell.length_a   1.000
_cell.length_b   1.000
_cell.length_c   1.000
_cell.angle_alpha   90.00
_cell.angle_beta   90.00
_cell.angle_gamma   90.00
#
_symmetry.space_group_name_H-M   'P 1'
#
loop_
_entity.id
_entity.type
_entity.pdbx_description
1 polymer ?
#
loop_
_entity_poly.entity_id
_entity_poly.type
_entity_poly.pdbx_seq_one_letter_code
_entity_poly.pdbx_strand_id
1 'polypeptide(L)'
;MVFSNLIFLYLFLPVCLIFYFLCQNIRAKNAVLIVFSLIFYAWGEPVYLLLMLASVAVNWGFGLLIERRRKKVFLILALVLDLGCLAVFKYAGFFVENLNALFRISLTVPQIPLPIGISFYTFQALSYTVDVWRGDVPAQRSFAKILLYISLFPQLIAGPIVRYSDVAAQIDDRQFDASEAFYGATRFCVGLAKKVLLADAAGKVASQILDGSLASSTTVAAWLGILLYTFEIYFDFSGYSDMAIGMGRIFGFKYMENFRLPYTAKSITDFWRRWHISLSSFFRDYVYIPLGGKKKHRLLNMAIVWALTGMWHGASWNFVLWGLYFFVILAIEKQIGEASLRRVPYLLRRFGTMLLIIFGWNIFYYTDMTRLVQNFGVMFGLYGAGFSNAQAGIQLTNNLPLLLLCAIGATSIPRNLGNLLGGVCAQGGKKSGQIIYAAVSFVFDAALLVLSTIALVGSTYNAFLYFRF
;
A
#
# COMPACT_ATOMS: atom_id res chain seq x y z
N MET A 1 7.29 -12.57 -8.54
CA MET A 1 5.92 -12.83 -9.04
C MET A 1 4.99 -11.73 -8.53
N VAL A 2 3.86 -11.45 -9.19
CA VAL A 2 2.86 -10.46 -8.69
C VAL A 2 1.46 -11.08 -8.74
N PHE A 3 0.53 -10.57 -7.90
CA PHE A 3 -0.82 -11.14 -7.77
C PHE A 3 -1.68 -10.99 -9.03
N SER A 4 -1.47 -9.94 -9.82
CA SER A 4 -2.14 -9.70 -11.09
C SER A 4 -1.43 -10.37 -12.29
N ASN A 5 -0.85 -11.56 -12.09
CA ASN A 5 -0.24 -12.35 -13.15
C ASN A 5 -1.01 -13.66 -13.34
N LEU A 6 -1.21 -14.09 -14.59
CA LEU A 6 -1.94 -15.32 -14.91
C LEU A 6 -1.32 -16.57 -14.28
N ILE A 7 0.02 -16.64 -14.22
CA ILE A 7 0.72 -17.75 -13.56
C ILE A 7 0.41 -17.77 -12.07
N PHE A 8 0.34 -16.60 -11.44
CA PHE A 8 -0.05 -16.51 -10.02
C PHE A 8 -1.49 -16.98 -9.81
N LEU A 9 -2.42 -16.49 -10.63
CA LEU A 9 -3.87 -16.74 -10.47
C LEU A 9 -4.25 -18.19 -10.76
N TYR A 10 -3.69 -18.80 -11.82
CA TYR A 10 -4.14 -20.07 -12.33
C TYR A 10 -3.21 -21.25 -12.05
N LEU A 11 -1.99 -20.99 -11.60
CA LEU A 11 -1.05 -22.04 -11.24
C LEU A 11 -0.58 -21.93 -9.78
N PHE A 12 0.07 -20.84 -9.43
CA PHE A 12 0.72 -20.71 -8.12
C PHE A 12 -0.27 -20.74 -6.96
N LEU A 13 -1.29 -19.89 -6.98
CA LEU A 13 -2.27 -19.80 -5.89
C LEU A 13 -3.12 -21.08 -5.77
N PRO A 14 -3.69 -21.66 -6.84
CA PRO A 14 -4.42 -22.92 -6.74
C PRO A 14 -3.56 -24.07 -6.21
N VAL A 15 -2.32 -24.23 -6.69
CA VAL A 15 -1.43 -25.28 -6.22
C VAL A 15 -1.07 -25.07 -4.74
N CYS A 16 -0.78 -23.82 -4.32
CA CYS A 16 -0.57 -23.49 -2.90
C CYS A 16 -1.78 -23.86 -2.04
N LEU A 17 -2.99 -23.53 -2.48
CA LEU A 17 -4.24 -23.85 -1.77
C LEU A 17 -4.44 -25.36 -1.64
N ILE A 18 -4.22 -26.13 -2.72
CA ILE A 18 -4.33 -27.60 -2.70
C ILE A 18 -3.38 -28.18 -1.64
N PHE A 19 -2.09 -27.84 -1.67
CA PHE A 19 -1.14 -28.34 -0.69
C PHE A 19 -1.46 -27.90 0.73
N TYR A 20 -1.92 -26.63 0.91
CA TYR A 20 -2.30 -26.11 2.22
C TYR A 20 -3.49 -26.87 2.82
N PHE A 21 -4.53 -27.14 2.04
CA PHE A 21 -5.72 -27.83 2.54
C PHE A 21 -5.56 -29.36 2.65
N LEU A 22 -4.62 -29.95 1.93
CA LEU A 22 -4.24 -31.35 2.13
C LEU A 22 -3.52 -31.56 3.47
N CYS A 23 -2.88 -30.53 4.03
CA CYS A 23 -2.23 -30.62 5.33
C CYS A 23 -3.25 -30.59 6.48
N GLN A 24 -3.16 -31.54 7.40
CA GLN A 24 -4.08 -31.63 8.56
C GLN A 24 -3.57 -30.80 9.75
N ASN A 25 -2.27 -30.76 9.98
CA ASN A 25 -1.68 -30.09 11.14
C ASN A 25 -1.11 -28.70 10.79
N ILE A 26 -1.10 -27.80 11.78
CA ILE A 26 -0.66 -26.43 11.63
C ILE A 26 0.82 -26.30 11.22
N ARG A 27 1.68 -27.23 11.65
CA ARG A 27 3.11 -27.21 11.31
C ARG A 27 3.32 -27.48 9.84
N ALA A 28 2.61 -28.47 9.26
CA ALA A 28 2.66 -28.76 7.83
C ALA A 28 2.07 -27.59 7.00
N LYS A 29 0.93 -27.01 7.43
CA LYS A 29 0.37 -25.81 6.82
C LYS A 29 1.37 -24.65 6.81
N ASN A 30 2.06 -24.42 7.91
CA ASN A 30 3.10 -23.40 8.00
C ASN A 30 4.29 -23.71 7.07
N ALA A 31 4.72 -24.95 6.97
CA ALA A 31 5.80 -25.36 6.07
C ALA A 31 5.41 -25.11 4.58
N VAL A 32 4.19 -25.47 4.19
CA VAL A 32 3.67 -25.16 2.84
C VAL A 32 3.74 -23.66 2.58
N LEU A 33 3.23 -22.81 3.48
CA LEU A 33 3.26 -21.37 3.31
C LEU A 33 4.68 -20.82 3.24
N ILE A 34 5.63 -21.34 4.03
CA ILE A 34 7.04 -20.94 3.94
C ILE A 34 7.60 -21.28 2.57
N VAL A 35 7.45 -22.52 2.11
CA VAL A 35 7.99 -22.96 0.82
C VAL A 35 7.42 -22.13 -0.32
N PHE A 36 6.10 -21.94 -0.38
CA PHE A 36 5.47 -21.14 -1.41
C PHE A 36 5.87 -19.66 -1.31
N SER A 37 6.04 -19.11 -0.11
CA SER A 37 6.52 -17.73 0.06
C SER A 37 7.94 -17.53 -0.43
N LEU A 38 8.84 -18.48 -0.17
CA LEU A 38 10.21 -18.43 -0.69
C LEU A 38 10.24 -18.58 -2.22
N ILE A 39 9.43 -19.47 -2.80
CA ILE A 39 9.29 -19.61 -4.25
C ILE A 39 8.74 -18.31 -4.85
N PHE A 40 7.70 -17.73 -4.25
CA PHE A 40 7.09 -16.46 -4.70
C PHE A 40 8.12 -15.33 -4.77
N TYR A 41 8.95 -15.20 -3.73
CA TYR A 41 9.99 -14.17 -3.67
C TYR A 41 11.14 -14.46 -4.63
N ALA A 42 11.65 -15.68 -4.64
CA ALA A 42 12.74 -16.11 -5.51
C ALA A 42 12.40 -15.99 -7.01
N TRP A 43 11.11 -16.07 -7.39
CA TRP A 43 10.67 -15.92 -8.78
C TRP A 43 11.07 -14.58 -9.40
N GLY A 44 11.09 -13.51 -8.63
CA GLY A 44 11.50 -12.18 -9.08
C GLY A 44 12.88 -11.76 -8.61
N GLU A 45 13.32 -12.27 -7.46
CA GLU A 45 14.49 -11.79 -6.73
C GLU A 45 15.33 -12.93 -6.15
N PRO A 46 15.90 -13.81 -6.98
CA PRO A 46 16.59 -15.02 -6.46
C PRO A 46 17.81 -14.67 -5.61
N VAL A 47 18.57 -13.63 -5.95
CA VAL A 47 19.76 -13.21 -5.18
C VAL A 47 19.36 -12.54 -3.86
N TYR A 48 18.33 -11.70 -3.90
CA TYR A 48 17.88 -10.97 -2.70
C TYR A 48 17.06 -11.84 -1.73
N LEU A 49 16.70 -13.06 -2.13
CA LEU A 49 16.20 -14.07 -1.21
C LEU A 49 17.20 -14.33 -0.06
N LEU A 50 18.50 -14.40 -0.37
CA LEU A 50 19.53 -14.57 0.66
C LEU A 50 19.61 -13.40 1.63
N LEU A 51 19.43 -12.17 1.13
CA LEU A 51 19.37 -10.97 1.95
C LEU A 51 18.18 -11.01 2.92
N MET A 52 17.00 -11.38 2.42
CA MET A 52 15.80 -11.54 3.25
C MET A 52 16.02 -12.61 4.32
N LEU A 53 16.58 -13.78 3.97
CA LEU A 53 16.87 -14.85 4.93
C LEU A 53 17.89 -14.40 5.99
N ALA A 54 18.91 -13.64 5.58
CA ALA A 54 19.90 -13.06 6.51
C ALA A 54 19.22 -12.07 7.48
N SER A 55 18.35 -11.18 6.98
CA SER A 55 17.57 -10.24 7.81
C SER A 55 16.71 -11.00 8.82
N VAL A 56 16.00 -12.05 8.37
CA VAL A 56 15.21 -12.91 9.27
C VAL A 56 16.08 -13.55 10.37
N ALA A 57 17.24 -14.10 10.01
CA ALA A 57 18.15 -14.74 10.96
C ALA A 57 18.71 -13.76 11.99
N VAL A 58 19.10 -12.56 11.52
CA VAL A 58 19.60 -11.46 12.37
C VAL A 58 18.53 -11.05 13.39
N ASN A 59 17.31 -10.78 12.93
CA ASN A 59 16.23 -10.32 13.80
C ASN A 59 15.75 -11.41 14.76
N TRP A 60 15.71 -12.67 14.34
CA TRP A 60 15.45 -13.79 15.21
C TRP A 60 16.51 -13.90 16.33
N GLY A 61 17.80 -13.84 15.95
CA GLY A 61 18.91 -13.90 16.91
C GLY A 61 18.91 -12.74 17.90
N PHE A 62 18.70 -11.50 17.41
CA PHE A 62 18.58 -10.34 18.29
C PHE A 62 17.33 -10.38 19.16
N GLY A 63 16.20 -10.89 18.69
CA GLY A 63 15.03 -11.12 19.52
C GLY A 63 15.34 -11.98 20.74
N LEU A 64 16.04 -13.12 20.54
CA LEU A 64 16.47 -14.01 21.62
C LEU A 64 17.47 -13.33 22.58
N LEU A 65 18.44 -12.56 22.04
CA LEU A 65 19.42 -11.84 22.85
C LEU A 65 18.79 -10.72 23.67
N ILE A 66 17.85 -9.98 23.09
CA ILE A 66 17.09 -8.89 23.73
C ILE A 66 16.31 -9.46 24.92
N GLU A 67 15.55 -10.54 24.72
CA GLU A 67 14.79 -11.16 25.80
C GLU A 67 15.69 -11.67 26.93
N ARG A 68 16.78 -12.37 26.57
CA ARG A 68 17.70 -13.00 27.56
C ARG A 68 18.52 -11.99 28.34
N ARG A 69 19.03 -10.94 27.66
CA ARG A 69 20.01 -10.01 28.24
C ARG A 69 19.42 -8.68 28.66
N ARG A 70 18.27 -8.28 28.12
CA ARG A 70 17.60 -6.98 28.37
C ARG A 70 18.51 -5.74 28.18
N LYS A 71 19.59 -5.86 27.40
CA LYS A 71 20.53 -4.76 27.14
C LYS A 71 20.12 -3.98 25.89
N LYS A 72 19.94 -2.66 26.03
CA LYS A 72 19.55 -1.73 24.95
C LYS A 72 20.49 -1.81 23.73
N VAL A 73 21.75 -2.18 23.92
CA VAL A 73 22.74 -2.32 22.85
C VAL A 73 22.29 -3.30 21.77
N PHE A 74 21.63 -4.43 22.12
CA PHE A 74 21.17 -5.40 21.14
C PHE A 74 20.02 -4.87 20.29
N LEU A 75 19.12 -4.07 20.88
CA LEU A 75 18.10 -3.36 20.11
C LEU A 75 18.75 -2.36 19.14
N ILE A 76 19.69 -1.53 19.62
CA ILE A 76 20.37 -0.56 18.78
C ILE A 76 21.10 -1.26 17.62
N LEU A 77 21.80 -2.35 17.87
CA LEU A 77 22.49 -3.11 16.83
C LEU A 77 21.52 -3.66 15.78
N ALA A 78 20.40 -4.24 16.21
CA ALA A 78 19.36 -4.71 15.28
C ALA A 78 18.82 -3.57 14.40
N LEU A 79 18.47 -2.42 15.02
CA LEU A 79 17.98 -1.24 14.31
C LEU A 79 19.04 -0.70 13.33
N VAL A 80 20.31 -0.64 13.72
CA VAL A 80 21.40 -0.15 12.86
C VAL A 80 21.61 -1.09 11.66
N LEU A 81 21.55 -2.39 11.85
CA LEU A 81 21.71 -3.36 10.76
C LEU A 81 20.53 -3.27 9.77
N ASP A 82 19.30 -3.27 10.27
CA ASP A 82 18.10 -3.23 9.40
C ASP A 82 17.99 -1.88 8.66
N LEU A 83 18.09 -0.77 9.38
CA LEU A 83 18.02 0.57 8.78
C LEU A 83 19.25 0.88 7.94
N GLY A 84 20.43 0.40 8.32
CA GLY A 84 21.65 0.53 7.54
C GLY A 84 21.56 -0.23 6.21
N CYS A 85 21.05 -1.47 6.24
CA CYS A 85 20.79 -2.23 5.04
C CYS A 85 19.79 -1.49 4.11
N LEU A 86 18.65 -1.04 4.66
CA LEU A 86 17.68 -0.25 3.91
C LEU A 86 18.31 1.05 3.35
N ALA A 87 19.15 1.73 4.14
CA ALA A 87 19.82 2.96 3.71
C ALA A 87 20.76 2.73 2.54
N VAL A 88 21.54 1.66 2.55
CA VAL A 88 22.46 1.33 1.46
C VAL A 88 21.68 1.05 0.17
N PHE A 89 20.67 0.17 0.22
CA PHE A 89 19.94 -0.20 -1.00
C PHE A 89 19.08 0.93 -1.54
N LYS A 90 18.47 1.73 -0.68
CA LYS A 90 17.48 2.74 -1.10
C LYS A 90 18.07 4.13 -1.30
N TYR A 91 19.09 4.53 -0.50
CA TYR A 91 19.51 5.94 -0.44
C TYR A 91 20.96 6.18 -0.87
N ALA A 92 21.78 5.16 -1.10
CA ALA A 92 23.19 5.37 -1.46
C ALA A 92 23.36 6.22 -2.72
N GLY A 93 22.60 5.94 -3.79
CA GLY A 93 22.61 6.73 -5.02
C GLY A 93 22.22 8.18 -4.77
N PHE A 94 21.06 8.39 -4.14
CA PHE A 94 20.55 9.73 -3.82
C PHE A 94 21.51 10.55 -2.95
N PHE A 95 22.18 9.91 -1.99
CA PHE A 95 23.17 10.56 -1.14
C PHE A 95 24.39 11.04 -1.95
N VAL A 96 24.94 10.16 -2.82
CA VAL A 96 26.08 10.49 -3.65
C VAL A 96 25.73 11.56 -4.69
N GLU A 97 24.56 11.52 -5.31
CA GLU A 97 24.06 12.56 -6.22
C GLU A 97 24.00 13.94 -5.54
N ASN A 98 23.45 14.00 -4.31
CA ASN A 98 23.38 15.24 -3.55
C ASN A 98 24.77 15.74 -3.10
N LEU A 99 25.71 14.86 -2.74
CA LEU A 99 27.11 15.23 -2.47
C LEU A 99 27.77 15.81 -3.70
N ASN A 100 27.61 15.16 -4.87
CA ASN A 100 28.13 15.64 -6.12
C ASN A 100 27.61 17.04 -6.45
N ALA A 101 26.31 17.25 -6.28
CA ALA A 101 25.68 18.55 -6.53
C ALA A 101 26.16 19.64 -5.54
N LEU A 102 26.26 19.31 -4.24
CA LEU A 102 26.61 20.26 -3.18
C LEU A 102 28.07 20.67 -3.25
N PHE A 103 28.99 19.71 -3.43
CA PHE A 103 30.45 19.94 -3.41
C PHE A 103 31.04 20.09 -4.79
N ARG A 104 30.25 19.98 -5.88
CA ARG A 104 30.68 20.00 -7.28
C ARG A 104 31.80 19.00 -7.58
N ILE A 105 31.67 17.79 -7.00
CA ILE A 105 32.56 16.65 -7.21
C ILE A 105 31.89 15.62 -8.12
N SER A 106 32.68 14.67 -8.64
CA SER A 106 32.18 13.65 -9.58
C SER A 106 32.41 12.23 -9.04
N LEU A 107 31.85 11.94 -7.87
CA LEU A 107 31.85 10.58 -7.35
C LEU A 107 30.93 9.68 -8.19
N THR A 108 31.36 8.45 -8.42
CA THR A 108 30.53 7.45 -9.11
C THR A 108 29.28 7.14 -8.30
N VAL A 109 28.11 7.40 -8.89
CA VAL A 109 26.81 7.10 -8.26
C VAL A 109 26.58 5.58 -8.28
N PRO A 110 26.40 4.92 -7.11
CA PRO A 110 26.18 3.49 -7.07
C PRO A 110 24.81 3.14 -7.66
N GLN A 111 24.81 2.21 -8.63
CA GLN A 111 23.61 1.68 -9.26
C GLN A 111 23.21 0.37 -8.58
N ILE A 112 22.65 0.45 -7.37
CA ILE A 112 22.25 -0.71 -6.57
C ILE A 112 20.76 -0.97 -6.82
N PRO A 113 20.37 -2.11 -7.44
CA PRO A 113 18.97 -2.43 -7.61
C PRO A 113 18.27 -2.57 -6.24
N LEU A 114 17.11 -1.95 -6.09
CA LEU A 114 16.34 -2.00 -4.85
C LEU A 114 15.62 -3.36 -4.73
N PRO A 115 15.91 -4.19 -3.69
CA PRO A 115 15.23 -5.46 -3.49
C PRO A 115 13.73 -5.25 -3.26
N ILE A 116 12.90 -5.96 -4.01
CA ILE A 116 11.44 -5.86 -3.88
C ILE A 116 11.02 -6.19 -2.45
N GLY A 117 10.20 -5.33 -1.84
CA GLY A 117 9.67 -5.54 -0.50
C GLY A 117 10.63 -5.24 0.66
N ILE A 118 11.88 -4.79 0.41
CA ILE A 118 12.85 -4.52 1.49
C ILE A 118 12.29 -3.55 2.53
N SER A 119 11.59 -2.51 2.12
CA SER A 119 10.98 -1.55 3.04
C SER A 119 9.90 -2.17 3.93
N PHE A 120 9.15 -3.14 3.42
CA PHE A 120 8.08 -3.82 4.16
C PHE A 120 8.64 -4.83 5.15
N TYR A 121 9.49 -5.77 4.69
CA TYR A 121 10.02 -6.77 5.61
C TYR A 121 10.98 -6.18 6.65
N THR A 122 11.68 -5.08 6.32
CA THR A 122 12.44 -4.33 7.32
C THR A 122 11.53 -3.78 8.42
N PHE A 123 10.40 -3.17 8.09
CA PHE A 123 9.46 -2.67 9.10
C PHE A 123 8.84 -3.80 9.94
N GLN A 124 8.55 -4.95 9.33
CA GLN A 124 8.09 -6.13 10.06
C GLN A 124 9.16 -6.62 11.05
N ALA A 125 10.40 -6.75 10.60
CA ALA A 125 11.53 -7.17 11.43
C ALA A 125 11.78 -6.18 12.58
N LEU A 126 11.79 -4.87 12.28
CA LEU A 126 11.92 -3.81 13.30
C LEU A 126 10.80 -3.86 14.33
N SER A 127 9.54 -4.05 13.88
CA SER A 127 8.42 -4.14 14.83
C SER A 127 8.60 -5.30 15.80
N TYR A 128 9.00 -6.46 15.29
CA TYR A 128 9.26 -7.65 16.12
C TYR A 128 10.34 -7.39 17.19
N THR A 129 11.50 -6.87 16.81
CA THR A 129 12.60 -6.63 17.76
C THR A 129 12.26 -5.54 18.77
N VAL A 130 11.54 -4.50 18.38
CA VAL A 130 11.06 -3.43 19.28
C VAL A 130 9.99 -3.96 20.23
N ASP A 131 9.03 -4.76 19.76
CA ASP A 131 7.95 -5.32 20.60
C ASP A 131 8.52 -6.32 21.62
N VAL A 132 9.54 -7.13 21.25
CA VAL A 132 10.27 -7.98 22.21
C VAL A 132 11.01 -7.12 23.25
N TRP A 133 11.65 -6.02 22.84
CA TRP A 133 12.32 -5.12 23.77
C TRP A 133 11.35 -4.46 24.77
N ARG A 134 10.18 -4.04 24.29
CA ARG A 134 9.11 -3.47 25.15
C ARG A 134 8.51 -4.51 26.09
N GLY A 135 8.61 -5.80 25.76
CA GLY A 135 7.94 -6.90 26.45
C GLY A 135 6.49 -7.09 26.01
N ASP A 136 6.10 -6.48 24.88
CA ASP A 136 4.75 -6.61 24.29
C ASP A 136 4.53 -8.04 23.75
N VAL A 137 5.62 -8.71 23.31
CA VAL A 137 5.61 -10.10 22.87
C VAL A 137 6.86 -10.84 23.39
N PRO A 138 6.78 -12.15 23.67
CA PRO A 138 7.97 -12.96 23.95
C PRO A 138 8.80 -13.17 22.69
N ALA A 139 10.10 -13.37 22.84
CA ALA A 139 10.96 -13.73 21.71
C ALA A 139 10.57 -15.10 21.14
N GLN A 140 10.39 -15.18 19.85
CA GLN A 140 10.03 -16.42 19.16
C GLN A 140 11.23 -17.38 19.13
N ARG A 141 11.06 -18.57 19.72
CA ARG A 141 12.11 -19.60 19.76
C ARG A 141 12.32 -20.31 18.42
N SER A 142 11.28 -20.41 17.62
CA SER A 142 11.32 -21.11 16.33
C SER A 142 11.70 -20.15 15.21
N PHE A 143 12.84 -20.39 14.56
CA PHE A 143 13.26 -19.68 13.36
C PHE A 143 12.21 -19.78 12.24
N ALA A 144 11.62 -20.97 12.04
CA ALA A 144 10.61 -21.18 11.00
C ALA A 144 9.37 -20.30 11.19
N LYS A 145 8.96 -19.99 12.42
CA LYS A 145 7.80 -19.11 12.68
C LYS A 145 8.11 -17.65 12.37
N ILE A 146 9.33 -17.17 12.67
CA ILE A 146 9.76 -15.82 12.26
C ILE A 146 9.95 -15.75 10.75
N LEU A 147 10.51 -16.79 10.14
CA LEU A 147 10.61 -16.87 8.68
C LEU A 147 9.22 -16.79 8.04
N LEU A 148 8.25 -17.58 8.52
CA LEU A 148 6.87 -17.50 8.04
C LEU A 148 6.32 -16.08 8.17
N TYR A 149 6.46 -15.48 9.35
CA TYR A 149 5.95 -14.14 9.62
C TYR A 149 6.49 -13.10 8.63
N ILE A 150 7.80 -13.08 8.40
CA ILE A 150 8.43 -12.06 7.56
C ILE A 150 8.25 -12.37 6.07
N SER A 151 8.35 -13.64 5.66
CA SER A 151 8.34 -14.02 4.25
C SER A 151 6.95 -14.26 3.67
N LEU A 152 5.88 -14.28 4.47
CA LEU A 152 4.53 -14.68 4.03
C LEU A 152 4.04 -13.86 2.83
N PHE A 153 3.92 -14.51 1.68
CA PHE A 153 3.75 -13.86 0.38
C PHE A 153 2.55 -12.91 0.26
N PRO A 154 1.38 -13.13 0.91
CA PRO A 154 0.29 -12.16 0.80
C PRO A 154 0.63 -10.76 1.31
N GLN A 155 1.49 -10.65 2.33
CA GLN A 155 1.85 -9.38 2.97
C GLN A 155 3.22 -8.84 2.56
N LEU A 156 4.12 -9.70 2.04
CA LEU A 156 5.56 -9.44 1.94
C LEU A 156 5.92 -8.20 1.12
N ILE A 157 5.24 -7.95 -0.01
CA ILE A 157 5.70 -6.96 -1.00
C ILE A 157 5.04 -5.59 -0.81
N ALA A 158 3.70 -5.52 -0.77
CA ALA A 158 2.93 -4.29 -0.64
C ALA A 158 1.60 -4.50 0.13
N GLY A 159 1.50 -5.56 0.94
CA GLY A 159 0.36 -5.80 1.81
C GLY A 159 0.29 -4.78 2.97
N PRO A 160 -0.70 -4.91 3.85
CA PRO A 160 -0.66 -4.19 5.12
C PRO A 160 0.65 -4.50 5.86
N ILE A 161 1.26 -3.50 6.51
CA ILE A 161 2.42 -3.72 7.40
C ILE A 161 1.90 -4.42 8.66
N VAL A 162 1.94 -5.75 8.64
CA VAL A 162 1.46 -6.61 9.73
C VAL A 162 2.55 -6.68 10.81
N ARG A 163 2.18 -6.50 12.06
CA ARG A 163 3.09 -6.66 13.20
C ARG A 163 3.13 -8.11 13.65
N TYR A 164 4.24 -8.51 14.28
CA TYR A 164 4.32 -9.86 14.85
C TYR A 164 3.24 -10.11 15.91
N SER A 165 2.95 -9.11 16.75
CA SER A 165 1.88 -9.15 17.75
C SER A 165 0.49 -9.41 17.17
N ASP A 166 0.22 -8.97 15.94
CA ASP A 166 -1.09 -9.14 15.29
C ASP A 166 -1.33 -10.58 14.81
N VAL A 167 -0.26 -11.35 14.54
CA VAL A 167 -0.35 -12.69 13.91
C VAL A 167 0.29 -13.81 14.73
N ALA A 168 1.02 -13.50 15.79
CA ALA A 168 1.76 -14.48 16.58
C ALA A 168 0.89 -15.67 17.02
N ALA A 169 -0.28 -15.43 17.60
CA ALA A 169 -1.21 -16.48 18.00
C ALA A 169 -1.73 -17.29 16.80
N GLN A 170 -1.97 -16.63 15.66
CA GLN A 170 -2.48 -17.26 14.45
C GLN A 170 -1.44 -18.13 13.73
N ILE A 171 -0.14 -17.89 13.96
CA ILE A 171 0.93 -18.77 13.47
C ILE A 171 0.88 -20.11 14.19
N ASP A 172 0.51 -20.12 15.47
CA ASP A 172 0.48 -21.30 16.31
C ASP A 172 -0.83 -22.06 16.27
N ASP A 173 -1.93 -21.31 16.24
CA ASP A 173 -3.28 -21.87 16.19
C ASP A 173 -4.17 -21.03 15.29
N ARG A 174 -4.61 -21.61 14.18
CA ARG A 174 -5.63 -21.05 13.31
C ARG A 174 -6.52 -22.15 12.75
N GLN A 175 -7.82 -21.88 12.81
CA GLN A 175 -8.83 -22.79 12.32
C GLN A 175 -9.35 -22.30 10.98
N PHE A 176 -9.72 -23.24 10.13
CA PHE A 176 -10.40 -22.94 8.87
C PHE A 176 -11.87 -22.59 9.17
N ASP A 177 -12.29 -21.45 8.66
CA ASP A 177 -13.69 -21.02 8.66
C ASP A 177 -14.12 -20.78 7.21
N ALA A 178 -15.10 -21.55 6.75
CA ALA A 178 -15.59 -21.50 5.38
C ALA A 178 -16.22 -20.13 5.04
N SER A 179 -16.85 -19.45 5.99
CA SER A 179 -17.44 -18.13 5.79
C SER A 179 -16.37 -17.06 5.62
N GLU A 180 -15.30 -17.13 6.43
CA GLU A 180 -14.14 -16.25 6.31
C GLU A 180 -13.35 -16.51 5.01
N ALA A 181 -13.22 -17.76 4.60
CA ALA A 181 -12.58 -18.12 3.34
C ALA A 181 -13.39 -17.62 2.12
N PHE A 182 -14.71 -17.75 2.14
CA PHE A 182 -15.59 -17.21 1.10
C PHE A 182 -15.50 -15.68 1.04
N TYR A 183 -15.59 -15.00 2.17
CA TYR A 183 -15.38 -13.56 2.25
C TYR A 183 -14.00 -13.18 1.71
N GLY A 184 -12.95 -13.96 2.03
CA GLY A 184 -11.59 -13.76 1.55
C GLY A 184 -11.49 -13.89 0.03
N ALA A 185 -12.17 -14.88 -0.57
CA ALA A 185 -12.21 -15.08 -2.02
C ALA A 185 -12.90 -13.91 -2.74
N THR A 186 -14.08 -13.49 -2.26
CA THR A 186 -14.78 -12.30 -2.79
C THR A 186 -13.89 -11.06 -2.69
N ARG A 187 -13.24 -10.86 -1.56
CA ARG A 187 -12.35 -9.72 -1.35
C ARG A 187 -11.14 -9.75 -2.29
N PHE A 188 -10.59 -10.93 -2.54
CA PHE A 188 -9.51 -11.11 -3.51
C PHE A 188 -9.96 -10.75 -4.93
N CYS A 189 -11.13 -11.23 -5.38
CA CYS A 189 -11.68 -10.92 -6.69
C CYS A 189 -11.96 -9.43 -6.87
N VAL A 190 -12.53 -8.77 -5.85
CA VAL A 190 -12.74 -7.32 -5.84
C VAL A 190 -11.41 -6.56 -5.89
N GLY A 191 -10.40 -7.01 -5.14
CA GLY A 191 -9.06 -6.42 -5.15
C GLY A 191 -8.40 -6.54 -6.51
N LEU A 192 -8.50 -7.71 -7.15
CA LEU A 192 -8.00 -7.94 -8.50
C LEU A 192 -8.69 -7.03 -9.54
N ALA A 193 -10.02 -6.93 -9.48
CA ALA A 193 -10.79 -6.06 -10.35
C ALA A 193 -10.43 -4.58 -10.17
N LYS A 194 -10.23 -4.10 -8.93
CA LYS A 194 -9.72 -2.75 -8.65
C LYS A 194 -8.38 -2.50 -9.34
N LYS A 195 -7.44 -3.45 -9.26
CA LYS A 195 -6.13 -3.34 -9.88
C LYS A 195 -6.24 -3.34 -11.39
N VAL A 196 -6.87 -4.37 -11.96
CA VAL A 196 -6.80 -4.63 -13.40
C VAL A 196 -7.78 -3.75 -14.19
N LEU A 197 -9.04 -3.61 -13.71
CA LEU A 197 -10.08 -2.92 -14.46
C LEU A 197 -10.11 -1.41 -14.21
N LEU A 198 -9.70 -0.94 -13.02
CA LEU A 198 -9.76 0.48 -12.68
C LEU A 198 -8.37 1.12 -12.66
N ALA A 199 -7.43 0.58 -11.87
CA ALA A 199 -6.12 1.21 -11.70
C ALA A 199 -5.30 1.18 -12.99
N ASP A 200 -5.15 0.01 -13.63
CA ASP A 200 -4.34 -0.12 -14.85
C ASP A 200 -4.93 0.69 -16.01
N ALA A 201 -6.27 0.71 -16.14
CA ALA A 201 -6.94 1.52 -17.15
C ALA A 201 -6.71 3.03 -16.90
N ALA A 202 -6.87 3.50 -15.65
CA ALA A 202 -6.64 4.89 -15.28
C ALA A 202 -5.17 5.29 -15.45
N GLY A 203 -4.24 4.43 -15.01
CA GLY A 203 -2.80 4.67 -15.09
C GLY A 203 -2.28 4.76 -16.51
N LYS A 204 -2.80 3.92 -17.42
CA LYS A 204 -2.44 3.97 -18.84
C LYS A 204 -2.77 5.34 -19.46
N VAL A 205 -3.93 5.90 -19.17
CA VAL A 205 -4.32 7.22 -19.69
C VAL A 205 -3.60 8.33 -18.95
N ALA A 206 -3.46 8.21 -17.62
CA ALA A 206 -2.73 9.20 -16.81
C ALA A 206 -1.30 9.37 -17.30
N SER A 207 -0.55 8.27 -17.50
CA SER A 207 0.84 8.33 -17.96
C SER A 207 0.95 8.89 -19.39
N GLN A 208 0.05 8.54 -20.29
CA GLN A 208 0.04 9.12 -21.65
C GLN A 208 -0.09 10.66 -21.63
N ILE A 209 -0.84 11.20 -20.68
CA ILE A 209 -1.06 12.65 -20.55
C ILE A 209 0.10 13.30 -19.78
N LEU A 210 0.45 12.76 -18.60
CA LEU A 210 1.38 13.38 -17.67
C LEU A 210 2.85 13.21 -18.06
N ASP A 211 3.21 12.12 -18.75
CA ASP A 211 4.58 11.88 -19.24
C ASP A 211 4.80 12.54 -20.61
N GLY A 212 3.75 13.00 -21.27
CA GLY A 212 3.81 13.71 -22.54
C GLY A 212 4.50 15.09 -22.43
N SER A 213 4.50 15.83 -23.55
CA SER A 213 5.00 17.22 -23.57
C SER A 213 4.05 18.16 -22.85
N LEU A 214 4.49 18.74 -21.73
CA LEU A 214 3.71 19.70 -20.97
C LEU A 214 3.52 21.04 -21.71
N ALA A 215 4.42 21.39 -22.63
CA ALA A 215 4.30 22.58 -23.45
C ALA A 215 3.09 22.49 -24.43
N SER A 216 2.75 21.30 -24.90
CA SER A 216 1.57 21.06 -25.75
C SER A 216 0.34 20.60 -24.97
N SER A 217 0.44 20.41 -23.66
CA SER A 217 -0.67 20.01 -22.80
C SER A 217 -1.59 21.18 -22.50
N THR A 218 -2.89 20.91 -22.35
CA THR A 218 -3.89 21.90 -21.96
C THR A 218 -4.30 21.75 -20.50
N THR A 219 -4.90 22.80 -19.92
CA THR A 219 -5.40 22.76 -18.54
C THR A 219 -6.38 21.59 -18.34
N VAL A 220 -7.29 21.35 -19.26
CA VAL A 220 -8.24 20.23 -19.19
C VAL A 220 -7.53 18.88 -19.21
N ALA A 221 -6.52 18.71 -20.07
CA ALA A 221 -5.74 17.46 -20.12
C ALA A 221 -4.94 17.24 -18.83
N ALA A 222 -4.27 18.25 -18.30
CA ALA A 222 -3.50 18.15 -17.06
C ALA A 222 -4.39 17.75 -15.87
N TRP A 223 -5.57 18.35 -15.72
CA TRP A 223 -6.53 17.94 -14.68
C TRP A 223 -7.07 16.53 -14.91
N LEU A 224 -7.37 16.14 -16.15
CA LEU A 224 -7.77 14.76 -16.46
C LEU A 224 -6.68 13.76 -16.07
N GLY A 225 -5.42 14.02 -16.44
CA GLY A 225 -4.29 13.16 -16.13
C GLY A 225 -4.11 12.98 -14.63
N ILE A 226 -4.09 14.07 -13.85
CA ILE A 226 -3.88 13.97 -12.40
C ILE A 226 -5.09 13.38 -11.65
N LEU A 227 -6.32 13.58 -12.15
CA LEU A 227 -7.50 12.90 -11.60
C LEU A 227 -7.44 11.40 -11.83
N LEU A 228 -7.06 10.95 -13.02
CA LEU A 228 -6.88 9.53 -13.33
C LEU A 228 -5.75 8.92 -12.49
N TYR A 229 -4.62 9.61 -12.33
CA TYR A 229 -3.55 9.17 -11.43
C TYR A 229 -4.02 9.08 -9.97
N THR A 230 -4.84 10.03 -9.52
CA THR A 230 -5.46 9.99 -8.18
C THR A 230 -6.26 8.71 -7.96
N PHE A 231 -7.00 8.25 -8.97
CA PHE A 231 -7.71 6.98 -8.91
C PHE A 231 -6.78 5.77 -9.08
N GLU A 232 -5.79 5.85 -9.98
CA GLU A 232 -4.78 4.82 -10.17
C GLU A 232 -4.11 4.45 -8.83
N ILE A 233 -3.49 5.42 -8.15
CA ILE A 233 -2.75 5.17 -6.89
C ILE A 233 -3.65 4.58 -5.80
N TYR A 234 -4.92 4.96 -5.76
CA TYR A 234 -5.87 4.42 -4.79
C TYR A 234 -6.26 2.98 -5.12
N PHE A 235 -6.71 2.72 -6.35
CA PHE A 235 -7.19 1.40 -6.72
C PHE A 235 -6.07 0.38 -6.86
N ASP A 236 -4.88 0.80 -7.31
CA ASP A 236 -3.69 -0.03 -7.35
C ASP A 236 -3.33 -0.54 -5.95
N PHE A 237 -3.16 0.38 -5.01
CA PHE A 237 -2.72 0.01 -3.67
C PHE A 237 -3.84 -0.61 -2.81
N SER A 238 -5.08 -0.08 -2.88
CA SER A 238 -6.19 -0.72 -2.17
C SER A 238 -6.54 -2.09 -2.75
N GLY A 239 -6.39 -2.28 -4.06
CA GLY A 239 -6.58 -3.57 -4.73
C GLY A 239 -5.57 -4.61 -4.24
N TYR A 240 -4.29 -4.24 -4.17
CA TYR A 240 -3.26 -5.12 -3.59
C TYR A 240 -3.58 -5.46 -2.13
N SER A 241 -3.93 -4.46 -1.32
CA SER A 241 -4.28 -4.68 0.10
C SER A 241 -5.50 -5.59 0.26
N ASP A 242 -6.53 -5.45 -0.60
CA ASP A 242 -7.70 -6.31 -0.58
C ASP A 242 -7.36 -7.75 -0.98
N MET A 243 -6.51 -7.95 -2.00
CA MET A 243 -6.02 -9.28 -2.37
C MET A 243 -5.21 -9.92 -1.24
N ALA A 244 -4.32 -9.16 -0.60
CA ALA A 244 -3.51 -9.63 0.54
C ALA A 244 -4.38 -10.04 1.73
N ILE A 245 -5.35 -9.20 2.12
CA ILE A 245 -6.27 -9.48 3.22
C ILE A 245 -7.18 -10.66 2.87
N GLY A 246 -7.65 -10.74 1.60
CA GLY A 246 -8.45 -11.84 1.09
C GLY A 246 -7.72 -13.18 1.21
N MET A 247 -6.50 -13.26 0.72
CA MET A 247 -5.65 -14.46 0.86
C MET A 247 -5.35 -14.78 2.32
N GLY A 248 -5.08 -13.75 3.14
CA GLY A 248 -4.92 -13.94 4.58
C GLY A 248 -6.11 -14.68 5.18
N ARG A 249 -7.35 -14.23 4.89
CA ARG A 249 -8.59 -14.87 5.38
C ARG A 249 -8.73 -16.32 4.91
N ILE A 250 -8.38 -16.62 3.66
CA ILE A 250 -8.42 -17.99 3.13
C ILE A 250 -7.44 -18.90 3.89
N PHE A 251 -6.25 -18.39 4.22
CA PHE A 251 -5.25 -19.14 5.01
C PHE A 251 -5.48 -19.11 6.53
N GLY A 252 -6.54 -18.42 6.99
CA GLY A 252 -6.89 -18.30 8.41
C GLY A 252 -6.17 -17.17 9.15
N PHE A 253 -5.54 -16.21 8.43
CA PHE A 253 -4.95 -15.00 9.01
C PHE A 253 -5.89 -13.81 8.91
N LYS A 254 -5.97 -12.99 9.97
CA LYS A 254 -6.77 -11.76 10.03
C LYS A 254 -5.82 -10.55 10.05
N TYR A 255 -5.62 -9.96 8.87
CA TYR A 255 -4.83 -8.73 8.75
C TYR A 255 -5.68 -7.49 9.01
N MET A 256 -5.02 -6.41 9.42
CA MET A 256 -5.67 -5.12 9.62
C MET A 256 -6.09 -4.47 8.30
N GLU A 257 -7.15 -3.64 8.35
CA GLU A 257 -7.58 -2.82 7.22
C GLU A 257 -6.52 -1.76 6.89
N ASN A 258 -6.20 -1.62 5.59
CA ASN A 258 -5.23 -0.63 5.12
C ASN A 258 -5.90 0.62 4.51
N PHE A 259 -7.13 0.48 4.00
CA PHE A 259 -7.91 1.57 3.41
C PHE A 259 -9.36 1.54 3.88
N ARG A 260 -9.94 2.73 4.17
CA ARG A 260 -11.35 2.90 4.56
C ARG A 260 -11.98 4.06 3.80
N LEU A 261 -12.18 3.91 2.48
CA LEU A 261 -12.78 4.93 1.60
C LEU A 261 -12.13 6.32 1.79
N PRO A 262 -10.82 6.47 1.55
CA PRO A 262 -10.08 7.69 1.89
C PRO A 262 -10.56 8.94 1.15
N TYR A 263 -11.06 8.81 -0.08
CA TYR A 263 -11.56 9.94 -0.87
C TYR A 263 -12.95 10.44 -0.44
N THR A 264 -13.53 9.83 0.61
CA THR A 264 -14.71 10.37 1.29
C THR A 264 -14.36 11.23 2.52
N ALA A 265 -13.07 11.47 2.77
CA ALA A 265 -12.59 12.23 3.92
C ALA A 265 -13.06 13.68 3.92
N LYS A 266 -13.17 14.27 5.11
CA LYS A 266 -13.67 15.63 5.37
C LYS A 266 -12.57 16.59 5.82
N SER A 267 -11.34 16.10 5.94
CA SER A 267 -10.13 16.84 6.29
C SER A 267 -8.91 15.99 5.96
N ILE A 268 -7.73 16.58 5.88
CA ILE A 268 -6.49 15.84 5.66
C ILE A 268 -6.16 14.91 6.85
N THR A 269 -6.51 15.31 8.07
CA THR A 269 -6.43 14.43 9.24
C THR A 269 -7.34 13.20 9.10
N ASP A 270 -8.58 13.35 8.60
CA ASP A 270 -9.51 12.24 8.34
C ASP A 270 -9.01 11.36 7.19
N PHE A 271 -8.43 11.95 6.14
CA PHE A 271 -7.84 11.23 5.02
C PHE A 271 -6.74 10.26 5.49
N TRP A 272 -5.77 10.72 6.27
CA TRP A 272 -4.67 9.89 6.76
C TRP A 272 -5.08 8.84 7.81
N ARG A 273 -6.25 8.96 8.42
CA ARG A 273 -6.87 7.91 9.24
C ARG A 273 -7.50 6.79 8.40
N ARG A 274 -7.65 7.01 7.08
CA ARG A 274 -8.31 6.11 6.13
C ARG A 274 -7.39 5.60 5.04
N TRP A 275 -6.28 6.28 4.81
CA TRP A 275 -5.25 5.95 3.81
C TRP A 275 -4.05 5.31 4.49
N HIS A 276 -3.62 4.14 3.94
CA HIS A 276 -2.42 3.42 4.38
C HIS A 276 -2.32 3.34 5.92
N ILE A 277 -3.38 2.79 6.53
CA ILE A 277 -3.58 2.77 7.99
C ILE A 277 -2.45 2.03 8.68
N SER A 278 -1.94 0.94 8.08
CA SER A 278 -0.85 0.15 8.63
C SER A 278 0.44 0.95 8.76
N LEU A 279 0.83 1.72 7.73
CA LEU A 279 2.00 2.62 7.77
C LEU A 279 1.82 3.74 8.81
N SER A 280 0.65 4.39 8.80
CA SER A 280 0.33 5.47 9.74
C SER A 280 0.38 4.97 11.20
N SER A 281 -0.12 3.77 11.47
CA SER A 281 -0.05 3.14 12.79
C SER A 281 1.38 2.75 13.16
N PHE A 282 2.16 2.23 12.20
CA PHE A 282 3.58 1.92 12.43
C PHE A 282 4.35 3.18 12.86
N PHE A 283 4.32 4.25 12.08
CA PHE A 283 5.04 5.48 12.44
C PHE A 283 4.52 6.11 13.73
N ARG A 284 3.21 6.03 14.01
CA ARG A 284 2.66 6.48 15.30
C ARG A 284 3.29 5.73 16.47
N ASP A 285 3.34 4.38 16.40
CA ASP A 285 3.65 3.54 17.57
C ASP A 285 5.16 3.32 17.74
N TYR A 286 5.92 3.34 16.64
CA TYR A 286 7.37 3.11 16.69
C TYR A 286 8.23 4.38 16.59
N VAL A 287 7.64 5.51 16.16
CA VAL A 287 8.37 6.79 16.04
C VAL A 287 7.71 7.90 16.85
N TYR A 288 6.44 8.24 16.56
CA TYR A 288 5.78 9.41 17.17
C TYR A 288 5.63 9.31 18.69
N ILE A 289 5.15 8.16 19.20
CA ILE A 289 4.96 7.93 20.63
C ILE A 289 6.30 7.89 21.38
N PRO A 290 7.34 7.15 20.92
CA PRO A 290 8.65 7.16 21.54
C PRO A 290 9.33 8.53 21.62
N LEU A 291 9.12 9.40 20.63
CA LEU A 291 9.61 10.79 20.65
C LEU A 291 8.88 11.71 21.63
N GLY A 292 7.88 11.19 22.37
CA GLY A 292 7.08 11.94 23.34
C GLY A 292 5.64 12.27 22.87
N GLY A 293 5.29 11.94 21.66
CA GLY A 293 3.93 12.04 21.11
C GLY A 293 3.34 13.45 21.21
N LYS A 294 2.14 13.54 21.80
CA LYS A 294 1.44 14.81 22.02
C LYS A 294 1.97 15.62 23.21
N LYS A 295 2.69 14.97 24.14
CA LYS A 295 3.08 15.54 25.42
C LYS A 295 4.32 16.43 25.31
N LYS A 296 5.23 16.13 24.39
CA LYS A 296 6.52 16.81 24.25
C LYS A 296 6.82 17.10 22.77
N HIS A 297 7.12 18.37 22.44
CA HIS A 297 7.53 18.80 21.10
C HIS A 297 6.63 18.29 19.93
N ARG A 298 5.31 18.40 20.11
CA ARG A 298 4.28 17.82 19.21
C ARG A 298 4.51 18.12 17.73
N LEU A 299 4.81 19.36 17.36
CA LEU A 299 5.02 19.78 15.97
C LEU A 299 6.30 19.17 15.40
N LEU A 300 7.40 19.18 16.18
CA LEU A 300 8.67 18.57 15.78
C LEU A 300 8.50 17.05 15.57
N ASN A 301 7.86 16.36 16.51
CA ASN A 301 7.60 14.93 16.38
C ASN A 301 6.78 14.62 15.12
N MET A 302 5.82 15.47 14.80
CA MET A 302 5.01 15.35 13.59
C MET A 302 5.82 15.64 12.32
N ALA A 303 6.69 16.64 12.33
CA ALA A 303 7.61 16.95 11.24
C ALA A 303 8.55 15.78 10.96
N ILE A 304 9.15 15.19 12.01
CA ILE A 304 10.03 14.00 11.87
C ILE A 304 9.26 12.83 11.23
N VAL A 305 8.06 12.53 11.72
CA VAL A 305 7.25 11.44 11.17
C VAL A 305 6.94 11.67 9.70
N TRP A 306 6.55 12.88 9.30
CA TRP A 306 6.22 13.17 7.90
C TRP A 306 7.44 13.21 6.99
N ALA A 307 8.58 13.69 7.48
CA ALA A 307 9.86 13.61 6.77
C ALA A 307 10.25 12.13 6.52
N LEU A 308 10.19 11.30 7.56
CA LEU A 308 10.46 9.86 7.45
C LEU A 308 9.44 9.14 6.54
N THR A 309 8.17 9.54 6.58
CA THR A 309 7.13 8.99 5.70
C THR A 309 7.42 9.33 4.24
N GLY A 310 7.80 10.57 3.96
CA GLY A 310 8.21 10.98 2.60
C GLY A 310 9.44 10.21 2.13
N MET A 311 10.50 10.19 2.92
CA MET A 311 11.71 9.43 2.61
C MET A 311 11.44 7.93 2.40
N TRP A 312 10.55 7.33 3.19
CA TRP A 312 10.19 5.92 3.06
C TRP A 312 9.57 5.59 1.68
N HIS A 313 8.85 6.51 1.06
CA HIS A 313 8.29 6.33 -0.28
C HIS A 313 9.37 6.29 -1.36
N GLY A 314 10.42 7.11 -1.28
CA GLY A 314 11.47 7.09 -2.29
C GLY A 314 12.65 8.00 -1.97
N ALA A 315 13.76 7.74 -2.64
CA ALA A 315 14.99 8.52 -2.55
C ALA A 315 14.99 9.64 -3.61
N SER A 316 14.08 10.60 -3.46
CA SER A 316 13.97 11.77 -4.35
C SER A 316 13.35 12.95 -3.63
N TRP A 317 13.68 14.17 -4.06
CA TRP A 317 13.23 15.41 -3.42
C TRP A 317 11.70 15.62 -3.45
N ASN A 318 11.01 15.11 -4.47
CA ASN A 318 9.57 15.19 -4.52
C ASN A 318 8.89 14.47 -3.34
N PHE A 319 9.42 13.33 -2.88
CA PHE A 319 8.89 12.62 -1.73
C PHE A 319 9.14 13.36 -0.41
N VAL A 320 10.30 14.02 -0.29
CA VAL A 320 10.57 14.91 0.85
C VAL A 320 9.61 16.09 0.85
N LEU A 321 9.42 16.73 -0.31
CA LEU A 321 8.47 17.84 -0.49
C LEU A 321 7.02 17.40 -0.19
N TRP A 322 6.63 16.20 -0.65
CA TRP A 322 5.33 15.61 -0.38
C TRP A 322 5.09 15.40 1.13
N GLY A 323 6.08 14.86 1.83
CA GLY A 323 6.01 14.72 3.28
C GLY A 323 5.88 16.07 4.00
N LEU A 324 6.67 17.07 3.60
CA LEU A 324 6.60 18.43 4.14
C LEU A 324 5.25 19.09 3.84
N TYR A 325 4.72 18.92 2.64
CA TYR A 325 3.39 19.42 2.24
C TYR A 325 2.30 18.93 3.19
N PHE A 326 2.22 17.62 3.44
CA PHE A 326 1.21 17.08 4.35
C PHE A 326 1.48 17.43 5.81
N PHE A 327 2.74 17.53 6.23
CA PHE A 327 3.08 18.05 7.56
C PHE A 327 2.51 19.46 7.79
N VAL A 328 2.74 20.37 6.84
CA VAL A 328 2.28 21.78 6.94
C VAL A 328 0.75 21.83 7.03
N ILE A 329 0.04 21.13 6.14
CA ILE A 329 -1.43 21.13 6.16
C ILE A 329 -1.97 20.55 7.48
N LEU A 330 -1.41 19.45 7.96
CA LEU A 330 -1.82 18.85 9.23
C LEU A 330 -1.50 19.73 10.42
N ALA A 331 -0.39 20.48 10.38
CA ALA A 331 -0.07 21.46 11.41
C ALA A 331 -1.11 22.60 11.43
N ILE A 332 -1.48 23.13 10.27
CA ILE A 332 -2.54 24.14 10.11
C ILE A 332 -3.89 23.59 10.59
N GLU A 333 -4.31 22.40 10.15
CA GLU A 333 -5.58 21.80 10.61
C GLU A 333 -5.64 21.65 12.13
N LYS A 334 -4.50 21.33 12.76
CA LYS A 334 -4.41 21.19 14.22
C LYS A 334 -4.45 22.53 14.95
N GLN A 335 -3.95 23.60 14.34
CA GLN A 335 -4.04 24.95 14.91
C GLN A 335 -5.46 25.52 14.78
N ILE A 336 -6.09 25.35 13.64
CA ILE A 336 -7.48 25.76 13.40
C ILE A 336 -8.45 25.02 14.34
N GLY A 337 -8.17 23.75 14.59
CA GLY A 337 -8.98 22.87 15.43
C GLY A 337 -10.23 22.33 14.74
N GLU A 338 -10.67 21.15 15.16
CA GLU A 338 -11.77 20.41 14.52
C GLU A 338 -13.12 21.17 14.63
N ALA A 339 -13.35 21.88 15.73
CA ALA A 339 -14.59 22.66 15.95
C ALA A 339 -14.75 23.78 14.92
N SER A 340 -13.66 24.49 14.61
CA SER A 340 -13.66 25.56 13.59
C SER A 340 -13.83 25.00 12.18
N LEU A 341 -13.15 23.89 11.88
CA LEU A 341 -13.32 23.20 10.61
C LEU A 341 -14.76 22.72 10.39
N ARG A 342 -15.47 22.30 11.43
CA ARG A 342 -16.86 21.86 11.33
C ARG A 342 -17.84 22.99 10.99
N ARG A 343 -17.47 24.27 11.15
CA ARG A 343 -18.29 25.43 10.74
C ARG A 343 -18.34 25.60 9.23
N VAL A 344 -17.34 25.08 8.50
CA VAL A 344 -17.33 25.11 7.04
C VAL A 344 -18.35 24.06 6.51
N PRO A 345 -19.19 24.41 5.52
CA PRO A 345 -20.16 23.49 4.91
C PRO A 345 -19.53 22.18 4.46
N TYR A 346 -20.25 21.08 4.65
CA TYR A 346 -19.76 19.74 4.41
C TYR A 346 -19.16 19.53 3.00
N LEU A 347 -19.86 20.01 1.97
CA LEU A 347 -19.41 19.86 0.58
C LEU A 347 -18.13 20.63 0.31
N LEU A 348 -18.00 21.86 0.84
CA LEU A 348 -16.79 22.67 0.69
C LEU A 348 -15.59 22.02 1.36
N ARG A 349 -15.78 21.42 2.53
CA ARG A 349 -14.70 20.67 3.21
C ARG A 349 -14.25 19.48 2.38
N ARG A 350 -15.17 18.69 1.85
CA ARG A 350 -14.82 17.54 0.99
C ARG A 350 -14.11 17.99 -0.27
N PHE A 351 -14.63 18.99 -0.95
CA PHE A 351 -14.00 19.53 -2.15
C PHE A 351 -12.59 20.05 -1.87
N GLY A 352 -12.43 20.91 -0.85
CA GLY A 352 -11.11 21.41 -0.46
C GLY A 352 -10.14 20.32 -0.04
N THR A 353 -10.62 19.31 0.72
CA THR A 353 -9.80 18.15 1.09
C THR A 353 -9.34 17.37 -0.14
N MET A 354 -10.25 17.10 -1.10
CA MET A 354 -9.90 16.39 -2.33
C MET A 354 -8.91 17.19 -3.18
N LEU A 355 -9.09 18.50 -3.29
CA LEU A 355 -8.16 19.37 -4.03
C LEU A 355 -6.74 19.31 -3.43
N LEU A 356 -6.62 19.40 -2.10
CA LEU A 356 -5.34 19.25 -1.41
C LEU A 356 -4.72 17.85 -1.63
N ILE A 357 -5.53 16.80 -1.65
CA ILE A 357 -5.06 15.44 -1.94
C ILE A 357 -4.52 15.34 -3.37
N ILE A 358 -5.24 15.88 -4.36
CA ILE A 358 -4.85 15.89 -5.76
C ILE A 358 -3.52 16.65 -5.95
N PHE A 359 -3.32 17.78 -5.29
CA PHE A 359 -2.04 18.50 -5.31
C PHE A 359 -0.93 17.67 -4.67
N GLY A 360 -1.23 16.98 -3.56
CA GLY A 360 -0.29 16.03 -2.95
C GLY A 360 0.10 14.91 -3.91
N TRP A 361 -0.84 14.34 -4.67
CA TRP A 361 -0.56 13.31 -5.67
C TRP A 361 0.21 13.86 -6.88
N ASN A 362 0.00 15.11 -7.26
CA ASN A 362 0.80 15.77 -8.29
C ASN A 362 2.27 15.91 -7.86
N ILE A 363 2.53 16.30 -6.62
CA ILE A 363 3.89 16.32 -6.04
C ILE A 363 4.50 14.92 -6.02
N PHE A 364 3.70 13.91 -5.71
CA PHE A 364 4.15 12.53 -5.63
C PHE A 364 4.51 11.93 -7.00
N TYR A 365 3.80 12.30 -8.06
CA TYR A 365 3.97 11.78 -9.41
C TYR A 365 5.32 12.16 -10.03
N TYR A 366 5.70 13.42 -9.97
CA TYR A 366 6.87 13.94 -10.66
C TYR A 366 8.12 13.92 -9.78
N THR A 367 9.11 13.11 -10.16
CA THR A 367 10.46 13.13 -9.55
C THR A 367 11.30 14.31 -10.06
N ASP A 368 11.06 14.77 -11.29
CA ASP A 368 11.66 15.98 -11.87
C ASP A 368 10.90 17.22 -11.38
N MET A 369 11.59 18.07 -10.61
CA MET A 369 11.04 19.31 -10.06
C MET A 369 10.62 20.31 -11.14
N THR A 370 11.31 20.33 -12.28
CA THR A 370 10.96 21.21 -13.40
C THR A 370 9.61 20.80 -13.99
N ARG A 371 9.44 19.51 -14.25
CA ARG A 371 8.15 18.98 -14.74
C ARG A 371 7.02 19.18 -13.72
N LEU A 372 7.30 19.02 -12.43
CA LEU A 372 6.33 19.28 -11.37
C LEU A 372 5.81 20.74 -11.43
N VAL A 373 6.72 21.72 -11.50
CA VAL A 373 6.37 23.14 -11.58
C VAL A 373 5.62 23.43 -12.89
N GLN A 374 6.09 22.90 -14.01
CA GLN A 374 5.43 23.06 -15.30
C GLN A 374 4.01 22.48 -15.27
N ASN A 375 3.79 21.29 -14.71
CA ASN A 375 2.45 20.70 -14.66
C ASN A 375 1.50 21.53 -13.78
N PHE A 376 1.96 22.06 -12.65
CA PHE A 376 1.17 23.03 -11.89
C PHE A 376 0.86 24.27 -12.75
N GLY A 377 1.85 24.77 -13.50
CA GLY A 377 1.63 25.87 -14.44
C GLY A 377 0.53 25.56 -15.47
N VAL A 378 0.54 24.35 -16.06
CA VAL A 378 -0.50 23.92 -17.01
C VAL A 378 -1.86 23.80 -16.32
N MET A 379 -1.94 23.22 -15.14
CA MET A 379 -3.18 23.05 -14.37
C MET A 379 -3.87 24.40 -14.08
N PHE A 380 -3.09 25.47 -13.93
CA PHE A 380 -3.61 26.81 -13.66
C PHE A 380 -3.60 27.76 -14.87
N GLY A 381 -3.29 27.24 -16.07
CA GLY A 381 -3.29 28.03 -17.31
C GLY A 381 -2.12 29.03 -17.43
N LEU A 382 -1.06 28.84 -16.63
CA LEU A 382 0.15 29.67 -16.64
C LEU A 382 1.24 29.14 -17.57
N TYR A 383 1.07 27.91 -18.08
CA TYR A 383 2.00 27.21 -18.99
C TYR A 383 1.19 26.26 -19.89
N GLY A 384 1.77 25.81 -21.00
CA GLY A 384 1.12 24.86 -21.90
C GLY A 384 0.36 25.50 -23.06
N ALA A 385 -0.51 24.72 -23.71
CA ALA A 385 -1.24 25.08 -24.94
C ALA A 385 -2.63 25.68 -24.70
N GLY A 386 -2.84 26.36 -23.60
CA GLY A 386 -4.11 27.03 -23.25
C GLY A 386 -5.10 26.14 -22.50
N PHE A 387 -6.36 26.57 -22.39
CA PHE A 387 -7.34 25.93 -21.54
C PHE A 387 -7.77 24.54 -22.04
N SER A 388 -8.13 24.43 -23.31
CA SER A 388 -8.60 23.20 -23.95
C SER A 388 -8.36 23.22 -25.46
N ASN A 389 -8.35 22.04 -26.08
CA ASN A 389 -8.33 21.85 -27.53
C ASN A 389 -9.16 20.61 -27.90
N ALA A 390 -9.32 20.34 -29.20
CA ALA A 390 -10.11 19.20 -29.69
C ALA A 390 -9.61 17.85 -29.12
N GLN A 391 -8.31 17.66 -29.02
CA GLN A 391 -7.72 16.43 -28.47
C GLN A 391 -8.06 16.24 -26.99
N ALA A 392 -7.95 17.27 -26.16
CA ALA A 392 -8.31 17.24 -24.75
C ALA A 392 -9.82 16.96 -24.57
N GLY A 393 -10.67 17.53 -25.43
CA GLY A 393 -12.11 17.23 -25.44
C GLY A 393 -12.39 15.75 -25.74
N ILE A 394 -11.75 15.18 -26.76
CA ILE A 394 -11.87 13.76 -27.11
C ILE A 394 -11.35 12.87 -25.95
N GLN A 395 -10.20 13.19 -25.38
CA GLN A 395 -9.65 12.44 -24.25
C GLN A 395 -10.61 12.45 -23.06
N LEU A 396 -11.17 13.61 -22.70
CA LEU A 396 -12.13 13.73 -21.61
C LEU A 396 -13.39 12.90 -21.87
N THR A 397 -13.98 13.02 -23.06
CA THR A 397 -15.22 12.31 -23.42
C THR A 397 -15.01 10.80 -23.43
N ASN A 398 -13.92 10.31 -24.00
CA ASN A 398 -13.61 8.88 -24.07
C ASN A 398 -13.33 8.27 -22.68
N ASN A 399 -12.80 9.05 -21.74
CA ASN A 399 -12.47 8.57 -20.40
C ASN A 399 -13.49 8.95 -19.32
N LEU A 400 -14.57 9.64 -19.68
CA LEU A 400 -15.65 10.00 -18.75
C LEU A 400 -16.30 8.76 -18.08
N PRO A 401 -16.62 7.66 -18.80
CA PRO A 401 -17.15 6.45 -18.18
C PRO A 401 -16.20 5.87 -17.14
N LEU A 402 -14.89 5.82 -17.42
CA LEU A 402 -13.87 5.35 -16.50
C LEU A 402 -13.79 6.24 -15.25
N LEU A 403 -13.78 7.56 -15.40
CA LEU A 403 -13.79 8.53 -14.29
C LEU A 403 -15.02 8.33 -13.40
N LEU A 404 -16.20 8.13 -13.98
CA LEU A 404 -17.44 7.91 -13.23
C LEU A 404 -17.38 6.57 -12.46
N LEU A 405 -16.91 5.49 -13.10
CA LEU A 405 -16.74 4.21 -12.44
C LEU A 405 -15.74 4.29 -11.27
N CYS A 406 -14.61 4.96 -11.48
CA CYS A 406 -13.63 5.21 -10.42
C CYS A 406 -14.22 6.06 -9.29
N ALA A 407 -14.94 7.13 -9.61
CA ALA A 407 -15.57 7.98 -8.60
C ALA A 407 -16.60 7.20 -7.76
N ILE A 408 -17.47 6.39 -8.39
CA ILE A 408 -18.43 5.53 -7.70
C ILE A 408 -17.70 4.48 -6.85
N GLY A 409 -16.69 3.79 -7.42
CA GLY A 409 -15.91 2.77 -6.75
C GLY A 409 -15.13 3.28 -5.52
N ALA A 410 -14.78 4.57 -5.51
CA ALA A 410 -14.11 5.22 -4.37
C ALA A 410 -15.08 5.62 -3.23
N THR A 411 -16.38 5.36 -3.36
CA THR A 411 -17.43 5.66 -2.37
C THR A 411 -17.96 4.40 -1.68
N SER A 412 -18.91 4.59 -0.74
CA SER A 412 -19.63 3.47 -0.10
C SER A 412 -20.72 2.86 -0.97
N ILE A 413 -21.01 3.39 -2.16
CA ILE A 413 -22.12 2.94 -3.01
C ILE A 413 -22.02 1.45 -3.33
N PRO A 414 -20.89 0.90 -3.82
CA PRO A 414 -20.80 -0.53 -4.14
C PRO A 414 -21.03 -1.43 -2.92
N ARG A 415 -20.46 -1.06 -1.77
CA ARG A 415 -20.64 -1.80 -0.52
C ARG A 415 -22.08 -1.74 -0.03
N ASN A 416 -22.72 -0.57 -0.09
CA ASN A 416 -24.11 -0.40 0.36
C ASN A 416 -25.07 -1.19 -0.52
N LEU A 417 -24.80 -1.25 -1.84
CA LEU A 417 -25.58 -2.07 -2.77
C LEU A 417 -25.45 -3.57 -2.44
N GLY A 418 -24.24 -4.06 -2.20
CA GLY A 418 -24.00 -5.43 -1.76
C GLY A 418 -24.70 -5.77 -0.44
N ASN A 419 -24.65 -4.86 0.54
CA ASN A 419 -25.36 -5.02 1.82
C ASN A 419 -26.89 -5.02 1.63
N LEU A 420 -27.42 -4.20 0.74
CA LEU A 420 -28.84 -4.17 0.42
C LEU A 420 -29.30 -5.52 -0.16
N LEU A 421 -28.56 -6.04 -1.14
CA LEU A 421 -28.82 -7.36 -1.74
C LEU A 421 -28.76 -8.47 -0.69
N GLY A 422 -27.73 -8.47 0.17
CA GLY A 422 -27.61 -9.39 1.28
C GLY A 422 -28.78 -9.29 2.28
N GLY A 423 -29.21 -8.07 2.60
CA GLY A 423 -30.35 -7.81 3.48
C GLY A 423 -31.68 -8.33 2.91
N VAL A 424 -31.91 -8.09 1.62
CA VAL A 424 -33.11 -8.62 0.93
C VAL A 424 -33.14 -10.15 0.96
N CYS A 425 -32.00 -10.80 0.70
CA CYS A 425 -31.88 -12.25 0.77
C CYS A 425 -32.05 -12.79 2.20
N ALA A 426 -31.61 -12.05 3.22
CA ALA A 426 -31.71 -12.47 4.63
C ALA A 426 -33.11 -12.29 5.25
N GLN A 427 -33.91 -11.32 4.78
CA GLN A 427 -35.25 -11.02 5.33
C GLN A 427 -36.24 -12.18 5.27
N GLY A 428 -35.98 -13.20 4.46
CA GLY A 428 -36.82 -14.40 4.39
C GLY A 428 -36.63 -15.40 5.53
N GLY A 429 -35.62 -15.28 6.39
CA GLY A 429 -35.29 -16.24 7.47
C GLY A 429 -35.08 -17.69 6.99
N LYS A 430 -35.15 -17.92 5.69
CA LYS A 430 -35.13 -19.23 5.04
C LYS A 430 -33.69 -19.53 4.55
N LYS A 431 -33.26 -20.77 4.71
CA LYS A 431 -31.99 -21.28 4.09
C LYS A 431 -31.87 -20.93 2.61
N SER A 432 -33.02 -20.83 1.89
CA SER A 432 -33.08 -20.42 0.48
C SER A 432 -32.52 -19.02 0.24
N GLY A 433 -32.73 -18.03 1.09
CA GLY A 433 -32.19 -16.68 0.93
C GLY A 433 -30.66 -16.64 1.07
N GLN A 434 -30.10 -17.42 1.99
CA GLN A 434 -28.66 -17.55 2.15
C GLN A 434 -28.01 -18.23 0.93
N ILE A 435 -28.68 -19.26 0.39
CA ILE A 435 -28.21 -19.95 -0.83
C ILE A 435 -28.24 -19.00 -2.03
N ILE A 436 -29.31 -18.22 -2.21
CA ILE A 436 -29.42 -17.23 -3.30
C ILE A 436 -28.31 -16.17 -3.17
N TYR A 437 -28.09 -15.65 -1.97
CA TYR A 437 -27.00 -14.68 -1.75
C TYR A 437 -25.63 -15.26 -2.07
N ALA A 438 -25.35 -16.48 -1.62
CA ALA A 438 -24.10 -17.19 -1.93
C ALA A 438 -23.94 -17.43 -3.44
N ALA A 439 -25.00 -17.83 -4.14
CA ALA A 439 -24.98 -18.03 -5.58
C ALA A 439 -24.74 -16.72 -6.35
N VAL A 440 -25.43 -15.64 -5.99
CA VAL A 440 -25.24 -14.31 -6.58
C VAL A 440 -23.80 -13.81 -6.34
N SER A 441 -23.28 -13.96 -5.13
CA SER A 441 -21.91 -13.59 -4.80
C SER A 441 -20.89 -14.41 -5.60
N PHE A 442 -21.11 -15.72 -5.75
CA PHE A 442 -20.26 -16.58 -6.55
C PHE A 442 -20.24 -16.17 -8.04
N VAL A 443 -21.42 -15.90 -8.61
CA VAL A 443 -21.51 -15.41 -10.01
C VAL A 443 -20.82 -14.05 -10.16
N PHE A 444 -20.97 -13.17 -9.18
CA PHE A 444 -20.29 -11.88 -9.17
C PHE A 444 -18.75 -12.05 -9.13
N ASP A 445 -18.24 -12.89 -8.25
CA ASP A 445 -16.80 -13.17 -8.12
C ASP A 445 -16.24 -13.80 -9.39
N ALA A 446 -16.96 -14.76 -9.98
CA ALA A 446 -16.61 -15.40 -11.25
C ALA A 446 -16.58 -14.36 -12.39
N ALA A 447 -17.56 -13.48 -12.48
CA ALA A 447 -17.60 -12.41 -13.47
C ALA A 447 -16.41 -11.46 -13.33
N LEU A 448 -16.09 -11.02 -12.09
CA LEU A 448 -14.91 -10.18 -11.84
C LEU A 448 -13.61 -10.87 -12.22
N LEU A 449 -13.47 -12.16 -11.91
CA LEU A 449 -12.29 -12.94 -12.26
C LEU A 449 -12.14 -13.08 -13.79
N VAL A 450 -13.22 -13.40 -14.50
CA VAL A 450 -13.22 -13.53 -15.96
C VAL A 450 -12.88 -12.19 -16.62
N LEU A 451 -13.54 -11.09 -16.22
CA LEU A 451 -13.27 -9.76 -16.78
C LEU A 451 -11.83 -9.34 -16.53
N SER A 452 -11.32 -9.56 -15.31
CA SER A 452 -9.92 -9.28 -14.98
C SER A 452 -8.96 -10.13 -15.79
N THR A 453 -9.28 -11.41 -16.04
CA THR A 453 -8.47 -12.29 -16.89
C THR A 453 -8.42 -11.82 -18.33
N ILE A 454 -9.56 -11.45 -18.90
CA ILE A 454 -9.64 -10.89 -20.26
C ILE A 454 -8.75 -9.66 -20.38
N ALA A 455 -8.83 -8.74 -19.41
CA ALA A 455 -8.03 -7.55 -19.40
C ALA A 455 -6.52 -7.84 -19.23
N LEU A 456 -6.14 -8.83 -18.42
CA LEU A 456 -4.74 -9.25 -18.24
C LEU A 456 -4.16 -9.89 -19.50
N VAL A 457 -4.92 -10.70 -20.23
CA VAL A 457 -4.46 -11.32 -21.49
C VAL A 457 -4.20 -10.26 -22.56
N GLY A 458 -4.99 -9.20 -22.60
CA GLY A 458 -4.86 -8.11 -23.57
C GLY A 458 -3.86 -7.01 -23.19
N SER A 459 -3.21 -7.11 -22.01
CA SER A 459 -2.30 -6.07 -21.51
C SER A 459 -0.85 -6.54 -21.49
N THR A 460 0.10 -5.63 -21.77
CA THR A 460 1.49 -5.79 -21.36
C THR A 460 1.56 -5.74 -19.83
N TYR A 461 2.50 -6.49 -19.24
CA TYR A 461 2.72 -6.53 -17.79
C TYR A 461 2.80 -5.12 -17.19
N ASN A 462 1.89 -4.82 -16.29
CA ASN A 462 1.89 -3.57 -15.52
C ASN A 462 2.16 -3.90 -14.04
N ALA A 463 3.40 -3.60 -13.59
CA ALA A 463 3.78 -3.77 -12.21
C ALA A 463 2.91 -2.88 -11.31
N PHE A 464 2.70 -3.28 -10.05
CA PHE A 464 2.10 -2.39 -9.06
C PHE A 464 2.93 -1.12 -8.95
N LEU A 465 2.23 0.01 -8.85
CA LEU A 465 2.84 1.34 -8.77
C LEU A 465 3.91 1.40 -7.67
N TYR A 466 3.68 0.66 -6.59
CA TYR A 466 4.57 0.56 -5.43
C TYR A 466 5.95 -0.06 -5.72
N PHE A 467 6.13 -0.76 -6.83
CA PHE A 467 7.44 -1.28 -7.25
C PHE A 467 8.30 -0.23 -7.94
N ARG A 468 7.75 0.94 -8.22
CA ARG A 468 8.46 2.06 -8.86
C ARG A 468 9.11 3.02 -7.84
N PHE A 469 8.88 2.83 -6.54
CA PHE A 469 9.31 3.74 -5.48
C PHE A 469 10.27 3.10 -4.47
#